data_7e01f328e997adf6d2269e790e57cfe8
#
_entry.id   7e01f328e997adf6d2269e790e57cfe8
#
_cell.length_a   1.000
_cell.length_b   1.000
_cell.length_c   1.000
_cell.angle_alpha   90.00
_cell.angle_beta   90.00
_cell.angle_gamma   90.00
#
_symmetry.space_group_name_H-M   'P 1'
#
loop_
_entity.id
_entity.type
_entity.pdbx_description
1 polymer ?
#
loop_
_entity_poly.entity_id
_entity_poly.type
_entity_poly.pdbx_seq_one_letter_code
_entity_poly.pdbx_strand_id
1 'polypeptide(L)'
;MDRLQSMRVFSKVVELGSFARAAQQLEMSNAVVTRYVADLESHLGTRLLNRTTRSLSLTDAGETYLQRCQQILEDVEEAESVVTARSQSLSGTLRLVTPVMFGLHLLPELLSRFQQLYPDVVFDVILSDRNVDIVEEGRDVAVMLSDLGLGSHLVARPLLSAEVILCASPGYVAAHAPIRHAHELSHHRCIAMRLPSAEHEWTLLGPEGEVTVPIRPGLLCSNAELAHQAALADMGVAMLSSYLARPNIEAGRLVHVLPQYQLPRRDVSVVYPSRKFLPTKVRAFIDFLLEEGHVRSKEEQPAVSLGAHAVRT
;
A
#
# COMPACT_ATOMS: atom_id res chain seq x y z
N MET A 1 -38.17 2.58 12.37
CA MET A 1 -37.17 3.20 11.45
C MET A 1 -36.44 2.09 10.70
N ASP A 2 -36.49 2.09 9.40
CA ASP A 2 -35.62 1.25 8.59
C ASP A 2 -34.20 1.83 8.59
N ARG A 3 -33.27 1.14 9.23
CA ARG A 3 -31.91 1.63 9.44
C ARG A 3 -31.12 1.64 8.13
N LEU A 4 -31.23 0.61 7.29
CA LEU A 4 -30.55 0.56 6.02
C LEU A 4 -31.00 1.67 5.09
N GLN A 5 -32.32 1.94 5.06
CA GLN A 5 -32.84 3.06 4.29
C GLN A 5 -32.37 4.41 4.86
N SER A 6 -32.27 4.55 6.19
CA SER A 6 -31.73 5.78 6.80
C SER A 6 -30.26 5.99 6.46
N MET A 7 -29.44 4.92 6.44
CA MET A 7 -28.04 4.97 6.01
C MET A 7 -27.93 5.36 4.53
N ARG A 8 -28.73 4.76 3.65
CA ARG A 8 -28.78 5.12 2.22
C ARG A 8 -29.13 6.59 2.01
N VAL A 9 -30.16 7.08 2.71
CA VAL A 9 -30.59 8.48 2.62
C VAL A 9 -29.50 9.42 3.13
N PHE A 10 -28.89 9.13 4.28
CA PHE A 10 -27.80 9.94 4.82
C PHE A 10 -26.60 10.01 3.87
N SER A 11 -26.13 8.85 3.38
CA SER A 11 -25.01 8.78 2.43
C SER A 11 -25.28 9.58 1.15
N LYS A 12 -26.52 9.50 0.62
CA LYS A 12 -26.90 10.22 -0.59
C LYS A 12 -27.02 11.74 -0.35
N VAL A 13 -27.46 12.17 0.82
CA VAL A 13 -27.49 13.60 1.20
C VAL A 13 -26.09 14.18 1.26
N VAL A 14 -25.12 13.42 1.80
CA VAL A 14 -23.73 13.85 1.85
C VAL A 14 -23.10 13.89 0.47
N GLU A 15 -23.25 12.81 -0.32
CA GLU A 15 -22.74 12.70 -1.69
C GLU A 15 -23.16 13.89 -2.58
N LEU A 16 -24.42 14.26 -2.50
CA LEU A 16 -24.97 15.34 -3.33
C LEU A 16 -24.84 16.74 -2.68
N GLY A 17 -24.46 16.80 -1.40
CA GLY A 17 -24.37 18.05 -0.63
C GLY A 17 -25.71 18.78 -0.51
N SER A 18 -26.86 18.09 -0.69
CA SER A 18 -28.17 18.72 -0.74
C SER A 18 -29.29 17.74 -0.45
N PHE A 19 -30.14 18.07 0.55
CA PHE A 19 -31.35 17.32 0.85
C PHE A 19 -32.33 17.27 -0.32
N ALA A 20 -32.47 18.39 -1.05
CA ALA A 20 -33.40 18.48 -2.19
C ALA A 20 -32.94 17.61 -3.37
N ARG A 21 -31.65 17.61 -3.69
CA ARG A 21 -31.07 16.75 -4.75
C ARG A 21 -31.15 15.28 -4.37
N ALA A 22 -30.86 14.93 -3.10
CA ALA A 22 -31.01 13.58 -2.60
C ALA A 22 -32.47 13.10 -2.67
N ALA A 23 -33.42 13.96 -2.29
CA ALA A 23 -34.85 13.66 -2.39
C ALA A 23 -35.27 13.36 -3.82
N GLN A 24 -34.83 14.16 -4.77
CA GLN A 24 -35.11 13.94 -6.21
C GLN A 24 -34.53 12.62 -6.70
N GLN A 25 -33.26 12.30 -6.37
CA GLN A 25 -32.60 11.09 -6.84
C GLN A 25 -33.14 9.83 -6.17
N LEU A 26 -33.63 9.92 -4.94
CA LEU A 26 -34.22 8.81 -4.19
C LEU A 26 -35.75 8.69 -4.43
N GLU A 27 -36.31 9.51 -5.29
CA GLU A 27 -37.77 9.57 -5.56
C GLU A 27 -38.60 9.75 -4.29
N MET A 28 -38.09 10.58 -3.35
CA MET A 28 -38.71 10.88 -2.07
C MET A 28 -39.04 12.37 -1.96
N SER A 29 -39.96 12.73 -1.04
CA SER A 29 -40.13 14.12 -0.70
C SER A 29 -38.97 14.63 0.21
N ASN A 30 -38.66 15.92 0.09
CA ASN A 30 -37.63 16.55 0.93
C ASN A 30 -37.93 16.40 2.45
N ALA A 31 -39.18 16.43 2.83
CA ALA A 31 -39.61 16.21 4.21
C ALA A 31 -39.28 14.79 4.70
N VAL A 32 -39.45 13.78 3.82
CA VAL A 32 -39.13 12.39 4.14
C VAL A 32 -37.64 12.20 4.30
N VAL A 33 -36.82 12.71 3.39
CA VAL A 33 -35.35 12.65 3.47
C VAL A 33 -34.84 13.34 4.74
N THR A 34 -35.39 14.52 5.07
CA THR A 34 -35.02 15.25 6.28
C THR A 34 -35.37 14.45 7.54
N ARG A 35 -36.55 13.79 7.55
CA ARG A 35 -36.96 12.93 8.65
C ARG A 35 -36.04 11.72 8.83
N TYR A 36 -35.67 11.03 7.76
CA TYR A 36 -34.76 9.89 7.85
C TYR A 36 -33.42 10.25 8.49
N VAL A 37 -32.83 11.40 8.12
CA VAL A 37 -31.58 11.87 8.71
C VAL A 37 -31.79 12.29 10.18
N ALA A 38 -32.86 12.99 10.49
CA ALA A 38 -33.18 13.40 11.87
C ALA A 38 -33.42 12.19 12.79
N ASP A 39 -34.19 11.19 12.33
CA ASP A 39 -34.41 9.94 13.05
C ASP A 39 -33.10 9.16 13.28
N LEU A 40 -32.20 9.18 12.31
CA LEU A 40 -30.88 8.56 12.41
C LEU A 40 -30.00 9.26 13.46
N GLU A 41 -29.90 10.60 13.42
CA GLU A 41 -29.18 11.41 14.40
C GLU A 41 -29.76 11.21 15.83
N SER A 42 -31.09 11.18 15.94
CA SER A 42 -31.78 10.90 17.20
C SER A 42 -31.48 9.51 17.76
N HIS A 43 -31.41 8.49 16.88
CA HIS A 43 -31.10 7.12 17.28
C HIS A 43 -29.65 6.98 17.76
N LEU A 44 -28.73 7.68 17.12
CA LEU A 44 -27.30 7.67 17.47
C LEU A 44 -26.98 8.60 18.66
N GLY A 45 -27.91 9.48 19.04
CA GLY A 45 -27.71 10.46 20.10
C GLY A 45 -26.68 11.54 19.75
N THR A 46 -26.34 11.68 18.47
CA THR A 46 -25.35 12.66 18.01
C THR A 46 -25.73 13.25 16.66
N ARG A 47 -25.25 14.46 16.39
CA ARG A 47 -25.40 15.08 15.07
C ARG A 47 -24.35 14.56 14.11
N LEU A 48 -24.79 14.21 12.91
CA LEU A 48 -23.94 13.78 11.81
C LEU A 48 -23.67 14.93 10.83
N LEU A 49 -24.61 15.89 10.72
CA LEU A 49 -24.54 17.00 9.80
C LEU A 49 -24.60 18.34 10.51
N ASN A 50 -23.71 19.25 10.14
CA ASN A 50 -23.80 20.67 10.43
C ASN A 50 -24.70 21.32 9.36
N ARG A 51 -25.84 21.88 9.79
CA ARG A 51 -26.79 22.55 8.91
C ARG A 51 -26.65 24.05 9.12
N THR A 52 -26.07 24.73 8.15
CA THR A 52 -26.15 26.18 8.06
C THR A 52 -27.04 26.55 6.87
N THR A 53 -27.54 27.79 6.84
CA THR A 53 -28.36 28.25 5.70
C THR A 53 -27.59 28.35 4.40
N ARG A 54 -26.25 28.21 4.42
CA ARG A 54 -25.37 28.36 3.25
C ARG A 54 -24.59 27.10 2.88
N SER A 55 -24.44 26.12 3.79
CA SER A 55 -23.64 24.93 3.52
C SER A 55 -24.09 23.75 4.37
N LEU A 56 -23.95 22.56 3.78
CA LEU A 56 -24.05 21.27 4.45
C LEU A 56 -22.63 20.72 4.62
N SER A 57 -22.24 20.40 5.85
CA SER A 57 -20.96 19.74 6.14
C SER A 57 -21.14 18.60 7.14
N LEU A 58 -20.25 17.64 7.13
CA LEU A 58 -20.19 16.58 8.13
C LEU A 58 -19.67 17.12 9.47
N THR A 59 -20.07 16.47 10.54
CA THR A 59 -19.36 16.50 11.83
C THR A 59 -18.30 15.41 11.83
N ASP A 60 -17.36 15.40 12.78
CA ASP A 60 -16.37 14.32 12.95
C ASP A 60 -17.06 12.96 13.12
N ALA A 61 -18.17 12.93 13.91
CA ALA A 61 -19.01 11.75 14.04
C ALA A 61 -19.68 11.38 12.71
N GLY A 62 -20.08 12.38 11.92
CA GLY A 62 -20.69 12.20 10.60
C GLY A 62 -19.72 11.61 9.60
N GLU A 63 -18.45 12.03 9.57
CA GLU A 63 -17.40 11.47 8.72
C GLU A 63 -17.15 10.00 9.03
N THR A 64 -16.93 9.70 10.33
CA THR A 64 -16.74 8.32 10.80
C THR A 64 -17.93 7.44 10.47
N TYR A 65 -19.14 7.94 10.71
CA TYR A 65 -20.36 7.18 10.45
C TYR A 65 -20.62 6.97 8.96
N LEU A 66 -20.34 7.97 8.10
CA LEU A 66 -20.48 7.86 6.65
C LEU A 66 -19.64 6.72 6.07
N GLN A 67 -18.38 6.63 6.48
CA GLN A 67 -17.47 5.56 6.03
C GLN A 67 -18.05 4.18 6.39
N ARG A 68 -18.60 4.04 7.61
CA ARG A 68 -19.22 2.78 8.05
C ARG A 68 -20.53 2.47 7.32
N CYS A 69 -21.35 3.50 7.06
CA CYS A 69 -22.57 3.33 6.27
C CYS A 69 -22.29 2.82 4.86
N GLN A 70 -21.32 3.43 4.20
CA GLN A 70 -20.94 3.03 2.84
C GLN A 70 -20.51 1.56 2.80
N GLN A 71 -19.69 1.14 3.76
CA GLN A 71 -19.25 -0.24 3.86
C GLN A 71 -20.41 -1.23 4.09
N ILE A 72 -21.32 -0.91 5.03
CA ILE A 72 -22.49 -1.75 5.33
C ILE A 72 -23.41 -1.85 4.10
N LEU A 73 -23.64 -0.76 3.40
CA LEU A 73 -24.51 -0.74 2.21
C LEU A 73 -23.90 -1.55 1.07
N GLU A 74 -22.58 -1.47 0.85
CA GLU A 74 -21.86 -2.30 -0.11
C GLU A 74 -21.95 -3.80 0.28
N ASP A 75 -21.79 -4.15 1.57
CA ASP A 75 -21.90 -5.54 2.05
C ASP A 75 -23.32 -6.11 1.81
N VAL A 76 -24.36 -5.28 1.97
CA VAL A 76 -25.76 -5.67 1.68
C VAL A 76 -25.98 -5.89 0.19
N GLU A 77 -25.53 -4.98 -0.67
CA GLU A 77 -25.64 -5.10 -2.13
C GLU A 77 -24.90 -6.35 -2.64
N GLU A 78 -23.73 -6.66 -2.06
CA GLU A 78 -22.99 -7.88 -2.38
C GLU A 78 -23.77 -9.14 -1.96
N ALA A 79 -24.32 -9.17 -0.74
CA ALA A 79 -25.13 -10.30 -0.28
C ALA A 79 -26.34 -10.56 -1.18
N GLU A 80 -26.99 -9.51 -1.66
CA GLU A 80 -28.09 -9.59 -2.61
C GLU A 80 -27.61 -10.09 -3.98
N SER A 81 -26.43 -9.67 -4.45
CA SER A 81 -25.84 -10.06 -5.73
C SER A 81 -25.49 -11.54 -5.80
N VAL A 82 -24.97 -12.10 -4.73
CA VAL A 82 -24.63 -13.54 -4.62
C VAL A 82 -25.85 -14.44 -4.83
N VAL A 83 -27.02 -14.01 -4.34
CA VAL A 83 -28.26 -14.81 -4.43
C VAL A 83 -28.95 -14.66 -5.78
N THR A 84 -28.81 -13.50 -6.42
CA THR A 84 -29.57 -13.18 -7.64
C THR A 84 -28.92 -13.70 -8.93
N ALA A 85 -27.77 -14.39 -8.86
CA ALA A 85 -26.99 -14.89 -10.01
C ALA A 85 -26.75 -13.83 -11.13
N ARG A 86 -26.96 -12.55 -10.80
CA ARG A 86 -26.83 -11.44 -11.76
C ARG A 86 -25.42 -10.92 -11.92
N SER A 87 -24.48 -11.38 -11.10
CA SER A 87 -23.15 -10.82 -11.05
C SER A 87 -22.08 -11.82 -11.50
N GLN A 88 -21.82 -11.88 -12.81
CA GLN A 88 -20.52 -12.30 -13.34
C GLN A 88 -19.49 -11.17 -13.29
N SER A 89 -19.88 -9.92 -13.00
CA SER A 89 -18.98 -8.79 -12.90
C SER A 89 -18.84 -8.32 -11.45
N LEU A 90 -17.59 -8.33 -10.95
CA LEU A 90 -17.27 -7.69 -9.69
C LEU A 90 -17.37 -6.17 -9.84
N SER A 91 -17.99 -5.49 -8.86
CA SER A 91 -18.19 -4.05 -8.89
C SER A 91 -18.05 -3.43 -7.51
N GLY A 92 -18.01 -2.10 -7.45
CA GLY A 92 -17.91 -1.33 -6.22
C GLY A 92 -16.48 -0.89 -5.89
N THR A 93 -16.30 -0.27 -4.72
CA THR A 93 -15.01 0.32 -4.34
C THR A 93 -14.15 -0.69 -3.58
N LEU A 94 -12.88 -0.83 -3.98
CA LEU A 94 -11.81 -1.52 -3.26
C LEU A 94 -10.92 -0.48 -2.58
N ARG A 95 -10.89 -0.51 -1.24
CA ARG A 95 -10.14 0.44 -0.42
C ARG A 95 -8.81 -0.16 0.00
N LEU A 96 -7.73 0.42 -0.54
CA LEU A 96 -6.38 -0.09 -0.39
C LEU A 96 -5.51 0.87 0.43
N VAL A 97 -4.57 0.32 1.18
CA VAL A 97 -3.44 1.07 1.73
C VAL A 97 -2.14 0.33 1.43
N THR A 98 -1.10 1.06 1.06
CA THR A 98 0.18 0.47 0.66
C THR A 98 1.33 1.44 0.95
N PRO A 99 2.57 0.94 1.17
CA PRO A 99 3.74 1.79 1.23
C PRO A 99 3.90 2.62 -0.04
N VAL A 100 4.39 3.84 0.11
CA VAL A 100 4.54 4.80 -1.01
C VAL A 100 5.29 4.19 -2.18
N MET A 101 6.39 3.51 -1.91
CA MET A 101 7.21 2.86 -2.94
C MET A 101 6.47 1.81 -3.74
N PHE A 102 5.78 0.90 -3.06
CA PHE A 102 4.99 -0.14 -3.71
C PHE A 102 3.86 0.49 -4.53
N GLY A 103 3.19 1.49 -3.95
CA GLY A 103 2.08 2.21 -4.58
C GLY A 103 2.47 2.96 -5.85
N LEU A 104 3.67 3.52 -5.91
CA LEU A 104 4.13 4.28 -7.08
C LEU A 104 4.70 3.40 -8.19
N HIS A 105 5.40 2.32 -7.85
CA HIS A 105 6.22 1.57 -8.81
C HIS A 105 5.66 0.21 -9.21
N LEU A 106 4.84 -0.43 -8.37
CA LEU A 106 4.31 -1.76 -8.65
C LEU A 106 2.78 -1.79 -8.77
N LEU A 107 2.08 -1.04 -7.94
CA LEU A 107 0.64 -1.09 -7.87
C LEU A 107 -0.07 -0.62 -9.15
N PRO A 108 0.35 0.43 -9.87
CA PRO A 108 -0.39 0.94 -11.03
C PRO A 108 -0.59 -0.11 -12.13
N GLU A 109 0.43 -0.91 -12.41
CA GLU A 109 0.35 -2.01 -13.39
C GLU A 109 -0.64 -3.09 -12.92
N LEU A 110 -0.56 -3.46 -11.63
CA LEU A 110 -1.47 -4.45 -11.04
C LEU A 110 -2.93 -3.98 -11.06
N LEU A 111 -3.18 -2.71 -10.71
CA LEU A 111 -4.53 -2.13 -10.78
C LEU A 111 -5.07 -2.10 -12.21
N SER A 112 -4.23 -1.70 -13.18
CA SER A 112 -4.61 -1.67 -14.59
C SER A 112 -5.03 -3.05 -15.09
N ARG A 113 -4.25 -4.09 -14.76
CA ARG A 113 -4.55 -5.49 -15.15
C ARG A 113 -5.81 -6.01 -14.46
N PHE A 114 -5.99 -5.73 -13.18
CA PHE A 114 -7.20 -6.12 -12.47
C PHE A 114 -8.44 -5.43 -13.03
N GLN A 115 -8.34 -4.13 -13.36
CA GLN A 115 -9.45 -3.36 -13.91
C GLN A 115 -9.84 -3.81 -15.33
N GLN A 116 -8.90 -4.36 -16.12
CA GLN A 116 -9.22 -5.00 -17.40
C GLN A 116 -10.10 -6.26 -17.22
N LEU A 117 -9.89 -7.00 -16.12
CA LEU A 117 -10.72 -8.17 -15.79
C LEU A 117 -12.06 -7.76 -15.17
N TYR A 118 -12.09 -6.67 -14.41
CA TYR A 118 -13.25 -6.21 -13.65
C TYR A 118 -13.44 -4.68 -13.80
N PRO A 119 -14.02 -4.24 -14.94
CA PRO A 119 -14.11 -2.81 -15.30
C PRO A 119 -14.93 -1.96 -14.34
N ASP A 120 -15.88 -2.57 -13.62
CA ASP A 120 -16.78 -1.89 -12.70
C ASP A 120 -16.21 -1.72 -11.28
N VAL A 121 -14.96 -2.15 -11.06
CA VAL A 121 -14.27 -1.95 -9.79
C VAL A 121 -13.57 -0.59 -9.77
N VAL A 122 -13.82 0.17 -8.73
CA VAL A 122 -13.17 1.45 -8.44
C VAL A 122 -12.16 1.26 -7.32
N PHE A 123 -10.97 1.81 -7.47
CA PHE A 123 -9.94 1.76 -6.44
C PHE A 123 -9.88 3.08 -5.65
N ASP A 124 -9.92 2.97 -4.33
CA ASP A 124 -9.60 4.04 -3.39
C ASP A 124 -8.28 3.68 -2.69
N VAL A 125 -7.20 4.37 -3.03
CA VAL A 125 -5.83 4.01 -2.61
C VAL A 125 -5.22 5.09 -1.74
N ILE A 126 -4.75 4.69 -0.56
CA ILE A 126 -3.91 5.53 0.30
C ILE A 126 -2.47 5.02 0.25
N LEU A 127 -1.53 5.92 0.01
CA LEU A 127 -0.10 5.66 0.12
C LEU A 127 0.39 6.13 1.50
N SER A 128 0.92 5.21 2.31
CA SER A 128 1.40 5.52 3.66
C SER A 128 2.55 4.61 4.07
N ASP A 129 3.65 5.22 4.51
CA ASP A 129 4.77 4.52 5.15
C ASP A 129 4.61 4.43 6.68
N ARG A 130 3.48 4.91 7.21
CA ARG A 130 3.12 4.77 8.62
C ARG A 130 2.34 3.49 8.84
N ASN A 131 2.41 2.99 10.07
CA ASN A 131 1.55 1.88 10.47
C ASN A 131 0.09 2.38 10.53
N VAL A 132 -0.76 1.80 9.68
CA VAL A 132 -2.17 2.16 9.51
C VAL A 132 -3.02 1.04 10.10
N ASP A 133 -3.97 1.37 10.97
CA ASP A 133 -5.00 0.41 11.38
C ASP A 133 -6.05 0.29 10.27
N ILE A 134 -5.93 -0.80 9.50
CA ILE A 134 -6.78 -1.05 8.33
C ILE A 134 -8.26 -1.22 8.70
N VAL A 135 -8.55 -1.66 9.93
CA VAL A 135 -9.94 -1.83 10.39
C VAL A 135 -10.53 -0.49 10.83
N GLU A 136 -9.78 0.31 11.59
CA GLU A 136 -10.24 1.64 12.00
C GLU A 136 -10.44 2.57 10.82
N GLU A 137 -9.52 2.52 9.83
CA GLU A 137 -9.60 3.35 8.63
C GLU A 137 -10.53 2.79 7.55
N GLY A 138 -11.21 1.66 7.81
CA GLY A 138 -12.17 1.08 6.87
C GLY A 138 -11.54 0.63 5.56
N ARG A 139 -10.29 0.14 5.59
CA ARG A 139 -9.59 -0.41 4.42
C ARG A 139 -9.91 -1.88 4.24
N ASP A 140 -10.01 -2.31 2.99
CA ASP A 140 -10.30 -3.70 2.64
C ASP A 140 -9.02 -4.53 2.61
N VAL A 141 -7.95 -3.97 2.04
CA VAL A 141 -6.66 -4.64 1.85
C VAL A 141 -5.52 -3.67 2.10
N ALA A 142 -4.50 -4.15 2.80
CA ALA A 142 -3.22 -3.47 2.91
C ALA A 142 -2.11 -4.28 2.26
N VAL A 143 -1.13 -3.61 1.69
CA VAL A 143 0.18 -4.16 1.40
C VAL A 143 1.13 -3.60 2.44
N MET A 144 1.85 -4.46 3.15
CA MET A 144 2.69 -4.03 4.28
C MET A 144 4.00 -4.81 4.31
N LEU A 145 5.03 -4.23 4.93
CA LEU A 145 6.25 -4.98 5.26
C LEU A 145 5.92 -6.00 6.36
N SER A 146 6.44 -7.23 6.21
CA SER A 146 6.08 -8.37 7.06
C SER A 146 6.66 -8.31 8.49
N ASP A 147 7.65 -7.47 8.74
CA ASP A 147 8.29 -7.25 10.04
C ASP A 147 7.46 -6.36 11.00
N LEU A 148 6.36 -5.80 10.51
CA LEU A 148 5.44 -5.03 11.35
C LEU A 148 4.53 -6.00 12.12
N GLY A 149 4.57 -5.93 13.45
CA GLY A 149 3.73 -6.74 14.33
C GLY A 149 2.23 -6.56 14.01
N LEU A 150 1.59 -7.63 13.53
CA LEU A 150 0.19 -7.61 13.12
C LEU A 150 -0.72 -7.99 14.30
N GLY A 151 -1.83 -7.28 14.44
CA GLY A 151 -2.87 -7.63 15.41
C GLY A 151 -3.52 -9.00 15.10
N SER A 152 -3.97 -9.70 16.11
CA SER A 152 -4.58 -11.05 15.99
C SER A 152 -5.86 -11.10 15.14
N HIS A 153 -6.44 -9.95 14.82
CA HIS A 153 -7.65 -9.78 14.00
C HIS A 153 -7.34 -9.60 12.51
N LEU A 154 -6.06 -9.66 12.12
CA LEU A 154 -5.62 -9.54 10.74
C LEU A 154 -5.07 -10.86 10.22
N VAL A 155 -5.23 -11.07 8.93
CA VAL A 155 -4.60 -12.16 8.18
C VAL A 155 -3.54 -11.55 7.29
N ALA A 156 -2.33 -12.13 7.33
CA ALA A 156 -1.25 -11.77 6.42
C ALA A 156 -0.92 -12.93 5.50
N ARG A 157 -0.75 -12.66 4.22
CA ARG A 157 -0.27 -13.62 3.23
C ARG A 157 0.97 -13.07 2.53
N PRO A 158 2.08 -13.82 2.47
CA PRO A 158 3.28 -13.38 1.75
C PRO A 158 2.95 -13.04 0.30
N LEU A 159 3.37 -11.86 -0.15
CA LEU A 159 3.17 -11.37 -1.51
C LEU A 159 4.45 -11.48 -2.34
N LEU A 160 5.52 -10.89 -1.85
CA LEU A 160 6.83 -10.93 -2.48
C LEU A 160 7.94 -10.72 -1.45
N SER A 161 9.15 -11.15 -1.82
CA SER A 161 10.37 -10.93 -1.03
C SER A 161 11.36 -10.17 -1.90
N ALA A 162 11.51 -8.87 -1.64
CA ALA A 162 12.39 -8.01 -2.41
C ALA A 162 13.84 -8.09 -1.91
N GLU A 163 14.76 -8.27 -2.82
CA GLU A 163 16.18 -8.07 -2.55
C GLU A 163 16.45 -6.59 -2.28
N VAL A 164 17.35 -6.29 -1.36
CA VAL A 164 17.86 -4.95 -1.11
C VAL A 164 19.28 -4.87 -1.60
N ILE A 165 19.61 -3.82 -2.36
CA ILE A 165 20.95 -3.62 -2.92
C ILE A 165 21.45 -2.20 -2.63
N LEU A 166 22.78 -2.06 -2.59
CA LEU A 166 23.43 -0.76 -2.47
C LEU A 166 23.55 -0.09 -3.83
N CYS A 167 23.11 1.14 -3.94
CA CYS A 167 23.14 1.89 -5.18
C CYS A 167 23.64 3.31 -4.97
N ALA A 168 24.30 3.85 -6.00
CA ALA A 168 24.62 5.27 -6.11
C ALA A 168 24.52 5.68 -7.58
N SER A 169 24.46 6.97 -7.87
CA SER A 169 24.56 7.48 -9.24
C SER A 169 25.97 7.32 -9.81
N PRO A 170 26.14 7.21 -11.13
CA PRO A 170 27.45 7.25 -11.78
C PRO A 170 28.24 8.52 -11.44
N GLY A 171 27.55 9.68 -11.34
CA GLY A 171 28.16 10.95 -11.00
C GLY A 171 28.78 10.94 -9.60
N TYR A 172 28.05 10.40 -8.61
CA TYR A 172 28.60 10.25 -7.26
C TYR A 172 29.82 9.32 -7.22
N VAL A 173 29.74 8.15 -7.86
CA VAL A 173 30.85 7.17 -7.87
C VAL A 173 32.08 7.74 -8.56
N ALA A 174 31.92 8.47 -9.66
CA ALA A 174 33.04 9.09 -10.39
C ALA A 174 33.73 10.22 -9.61
N ALA A 175 33.00 10.93 -8.76
CA ALA A 175 33.50 12.07 -7.98
C ALA A 175 34.16 11.67 -6.65
N HIS A 176 34.07 10.40 -6.22
CA HIS A 176 34.54 9.93 -4.93
C HIS A 176 35.50 8.76 -5.07
N ALA A 177 36.15 8.37 -3.96
CA ALA A 177 37.02 7.20 -3.91
C ALA A 177 36.24 5.92 -4.27
N PRO A 178 36.88 4.91 -4.89
CA PRO A 178 36.21 3.65 -5.20
C PRO A 178 35.69 2.93 -3.95
N ILE A 179 34.50 2.32 -4.04
CA ILE A 179 33.92 1.49 -2.99
C ILE A 179 34.09 0.02 -3.40
N ARG A 180 35.07 -0.65 -2.84
CA ARG A 180 35.41 -2.06 -3.13
C ARG A 180 35.10 -3.00 -1.98
N HIS A 181 35.12 -2.48 -0.76
CA HIS A 181 34.88 -3.20 0.50
C HIS A 181 33.86 -2.45 1.37
N ALA A 182 33.09 -3.19 2.17
CA ALA A 182 32.05 -2.62 3.03
C ALA A 182 32.56 -1.50 3.95
N HIS A 183 33.77 -1.64 4.52
CA HIS A 183 34.33 -0.65 5.43
C HIS A 183 34.56 0.73 4.82
N GLU A 184 34.69 0.81 3.49
CA GLU A 184 34.87 2.07 2.78
C GLU A 184 33.62 2.94 2.80
N LEU A 185 32.42 2.35 3.04
CA LEU A 185 31.18 3.10 3.25
C LEU A 185 31.28 4.14 4.35
N SER A 186 32.14 3.94 5.37
CA SER A 186 32.38 4.89 6.44
C SER A 186 32.99 6.22 5.94
N HIS A 187 33.60 6.24 4.76
CA HIS A 187 34.18 7.41 4.12
C HIS A 187 33.24 8.06 3.08
N HIS A 188 32.08 7.45 2.83
CA HIS A 188 31.10 7.95 1.88
C HIS A 188 29.88 8.54 2.57
N ARG A 189 29.18 9.44 1.87
CA ARG A 189 27.87 9.89 2.28
C ARG A 189 26.88 8.77 2.02
N CYS A 190 26.11 8.41 3.04
CA CYS A 190 25.07 7.41 2.93
C CYS A 190 23.70 8.07 3.07
N ILE A 191 22.73 7.56 2.31
CA ILE A 191 21.33 7.95 2.40
C ILE A 191 20.67 6.88 3.26
N ALA A 192 20.41 7.20 4.52
CA ALA A 192 19.93 6.25 5.50
C ALA A 192 18.43 6.40 5.77
N MET A 193 17.79 5.26 6.00
CA MET A 193 16.40 5.26 6.45
C MET A 193 16.36 5.55 7.96
N ARG A 194 15.33 6.32 8.38
CA ARG A 194 15.08 6.58 9.81
C ARG A 194 14.47 5.34 10.48
N LEU A 195 15.30 4.32 10.62
CA LEU A 195 15.03 3.08 11.32
C LEU A 195 16.14 2.88 12.35
N PRO A 196 15.84 2.59 13.62
CA PRO A 196 16.86 2.49 14.67
C PRO A 196 18.05 1.56 14.33
N SER A 197 17.77 0.51 13.54
CA SER A 197 18.78 -0.47 13.09
C SER A 197 19.56 -0.05 11.84
N ALA A 198 19.29 1.09 11.22
CA ALA A 198 19.88 1.47 9.92
C ALA A 198 20.28 2.94 9.81
N GLU A 199 20.16 3.71 10.89
CA GLU A 199 20.47 5.15 10.88
C GLU A 199 21.99 5.43 10.88
N HIS A 200 22.77 4.60 11.59
CA HIS A 200 24.19 4.87 11.84
C HIS A 200 25.12 3.74 11.44
N GLU A 201 24.60 2.55 11.19
CA GLU A 201 25.37 1.39 10.81
C GLU A 201 24.58 0.51 9.84
N TRP A 202 25.28 -0.18 8.95
CA TRP A 202 24.71 -1.13 8.04
C TRP A 202 25.36 -2.50 8.20
N THR A 203 24.52 -3.53 8.27
CA THR A 203 24.97 -4.92 8.32
C THR A 203 24.81 -5.55 6.95
N LEU A 204 25.90 -6.10 6.43
CA LEU A 204 25.98 -6.74 5.11
C LEU A 204 26.57 -8.14 5.25
N LEU A 205 26.12 -9.08 4.43
CA LEU A 205 26.69 -10.41 4.33
C LEU A 205 27.64 -10.44 3.13
N GLY A 206 28.93 -10.46 3.39
CA GLY A 206 29.98 -10.51 2.37
C GLY A 206 30.60 -11.90 2.21
N PRO A 207 31.59 -12.04 1.32
CA PRO A 207 32.30 -13.30 1.09
C PRO A 207 32.97 -13.90 2.32
N GLU A 208 33.38 -13.04 3.26
CA GLU A 208 34.07 -13.45 4.50
C GLU A 208 33.10 -13.56 5.69
N GLY A 209 31.78 -13.43 5.48
CA GLY A 209 30.75 -13.47 6.50
C GLY A 209 30.06 -12.12 6.70
N GLU A 210 29.33 -12.03 7.80
CA GLU A 210 28.58 -10.83 8.17
C GLU A 210 29.54 -9.72 8.67
N VAL A 211 29.31 -8.51 8.17
CA VAL A 211 30.05 -7.32 8.58
C VAL A 211 29.10 -6.16 8.86
N THR A 212 29.26 -5.55 10.03
CA THR A 212 28.56 -4.30 10.39
C THR A 212 29.53 -3.13 10.25
N VAL A 213 29.11 -2.13 9.49
CA VAL A 213 29.96 -0.96 9.19
C VAL A 213 29.26 0.31 9.63
N PRO A 214 29.95 1.23 10.31
CA PRO A 214 29.43 2.55 10.59
C PRO A 214 29.29 3.33 9.30
N ILE A 215 28.23 4.11 9.19
CA ILE A 215 27.97 4.97 8.03
C ILE A 215 27.93 6.43 8.44
N ARG A 216 28.13 7.32 7.45
CA ARG A 216 27.97 8.77 7.62
C ARG A 216 26.69 9.21 6.87
N PRO A 217 25.57 9.40 7.60
CA PRO A 217 24.35 9.88 6.95
C PRO A 217 24.54 11.27 6.37
N GLY A 218 24.43 11.40 5.04
CA GLY A 218 24.28 12.68 4.36
C GLY A 218 22.82 13.10 4.25
N LEU A 219 21.91 12.10 4.35
CA LEU A 219 20.47 12.27 4.43
C LEU A 219 19.89 11.19 5.35
N LEU A 220 19.02 11.61 6.27
CA LEU A 220 18.16 10.72 7.06
C LEU A 220 16.72 10.96 6.63
N CYS A 221 16.05 9.95 6.10
CA CYS A 221 14.67 10.06 5.63
C CYS A 221 13.81 8.89 6.11
N SER A 222 12.51 9.12 6.21
CA SER A 222 11.51 8.08 6.57
C SER A 222 10.78 7.51 5.35
N ASN A 223 11.16 7.95 4.14
CA ASN A 223 10.49 7.56 2.91
C ASN A 223 11.52 7.03 1.91
N ALA A 224 11.30 5.83 1.40
CA ALA A 224 12.23 5.16 0.51
C ALA A 224 12.26 5.78 -0.90
N GLU A 225 11.17 6.44 -1.34
CA GLU A 225 11.17 7.19 -2.60
C GLU A 225 12.10 8.40 -2.52
N LEU A 226 12.09 9.11 -1.38
CA LEU A 226 13.04 10.20 -1.18
C LEU A 226 14.50 9.69 -1.19
N ALA A 227 14.76 8.53 -0.59
CA ALA A 227 16.09 7.92 -0.63
C ALA A 227 16.52 7.57 -2.07
N HIS A 228 15.60 7.05 -2.86
CA HIS A 228 15.82 6.74 -4.27
C HIS A 228 16.15 8.00 -5.09
N GLN A 229 15.32 9.04 -4.98
CA GLN A 229 15.54 10.30 -5.70
C GLN A 229 16.84 10.99 -5.26
N ALA A 230 17.19 10.91 -3.98
CA ALA A 230 18.45 11.43 -3.47
C ALA A 230 19.67 10.69 -4.04
N ALA A 231 19.57 9.35 -4.20
CA ALA A 231 20.63 8.57 -4.84
C ALA A 231 20.82 8.96 -6.32
N LEU A 232 19.72 9.21 -7.04
CA LEU A 232 19.74 9.71 -8.42
C LEU A 232 20.32 11.13 -8.54
N ALA A 233 20.21 11.93 -7.47
CA ALA A 233 20.70 13.32 -7.40
C ALA A 233 22.13 13.43 -6.84
N ASP A 234 22.96 12.42 -6.95
CA ASP A 234 24.37 12.40 -6.52
C ASP A 234 24.59 12.63 -5.01
N MET A 235 23.58 12.38 -4.16
CA MET A 235 23.71 12.68 -2.73
C MET A 235 24.49 11.63 -1.93
N GLY A 236 24.66 10.40 -2.46
CA GLY A 236 25.37 9.35 -1.75
C GLY A 236 24.95 7.93 -2.14
N VAL A 237 25.36 6.97 -1.29
CA VAL A 237 24.99 5.56 -1.42
C VAL A 237 23.72 5.30 -0.67
N ALA A 238 22.75 4.62 -1.29
CA ALA A 238 21.46 4.24 -0.71
C ALA A 238 21.25 2.73 -0.71
N MET A 239 20.50 2.22 0.27
CA MET A 239 19.90 0.88 0.21
C MET A 239 18.55 0.98 -0.47
N LEU A 240 18.36 0.29 -1.60
CA LEU A 240 17.14 0.32 -2.39
C LEU A 240 16.64 -1.10 -2.67
N SER A 241 15.32 -1.27 -2.68
CA SER A 241 14.73 -2.53 -3.16
C SER A 241 15.07 -2.75 -4.63
N SER A 242 15.38 -3.99 -5.01
CA SER A 242 15.84 -4.36 -6.35
C SER A 242 14.85 -3.96 -7.45
N TYR A 243 13.56 -4.10 -7.21
CA TYR A 243 12.52 -3.71 -8.19
C TYR A 243 12.55 -2.22 -8.54
N LEU A 244 13.10 -1.38 -7.63
CA LEU A 244 13.28 0.05 -7.84
C LEU A 244 14.62 0.37 -8.50
N ALA A 245 15.66 -0.29 -8.01
CA ALA A 245 17.04 0.00 -8.45
C ALA A 245 17.35 -0.55 -9.84
N ARG A 246 16.91 -1.76 -10.17
CA ARG A 246 17.24 -2.44 -11.43
C ARG A 246 16.86 -1.65 -12.68
N PRO A 247 15.64 -1.10 -12.84
CA PRO A 247 15.30 -0.28 -14.00
C PRO A 247 16.19 0.95 -14.15
N ASN A 248 16.65 1.51 -13.02
CA ASN A 248 17.57 2.65 -13.03
C ASN A 248 19.01 2.25 -13.35
N ILE A 249 19.43 1.05 -12.93
CA ILE A 249 20.74 0.49 -13.28
C ILE A 249 20.80 0.17 -14.79
N GLU A 250 19.76 -0.48 -15.33
CA GLU A 250 19.63 -0.78 -16.75
C GLU A 250 19.63 0.49 -17.62
N ALA A 251 19.00 1.56 -17.12
CA ALA A 251 19.00 2.87 -17.75
C ALA A 251 20.30 3.68 -17.53
N GLY A 252 21.30 3.13 -16.82
CA GLY A 252 22.56 3.80 -16.51
C GLY A 252 22.46 4.99 -15.56
N ARG A 253 21.34 5.15 -14.84
CA ARG A 253 21.11 6.23 -13.87
C ARG A 253 21.62 5.89 -12.47
N LEU A 254 21.69 4.61 -12.14
CA LEU A 254 22.30 4.10 -10.92
C LEU A 254 23.34 3.02 -11.27
N VAL A 255 24.26 2.79 -10.36
CA VAL A 255 25.20 1.66 -10.38
C VAL A 255 25.01 0.84 -9.10
N HIS A 256 25.13 -0.47 -9.22
CA HIS A 256 25.14 -1.38 -8.07
C HIS A 256 26.50 -1.29 -7.38
N VAL A 257 26.51 -0.83 -6.15
CA VAL A 257 27.69 -0.70 -5.31
C VAL A 257 27.85 -1.96 -4.48
N LEU A 258 29.05 -2.50 -4.35
CA LEU A 258 29.34 -3.71 -3.59
C LEU A 258 28.47 -4.92 -3.97
N PRO A 259 28.41 -5.33 -5.22
CA PRO A 259 27.53 -6.42 -5.67
C PRO A 259 27.84 -7.78 -5.05
N GLN A 260 29.02 -7.95 -4.46
CA GLN A 260 29.44 -9.15 -3.76
C GLN A 260 28.86 -9.23 -2.31
N TYR A 261 28.18 -8.17 -1.83
CA TYR A 261 27.56 -8.14 -0.51
C TYR A 261 26.03 -8.26 -0.64
N GLN A 262 25.43 -9.02 0.26
CA GLN A 262 23.99 -9.20 0.36
C GLN A 262 23.46 -8.43 1.55
N LEU A 263 22.27 -7.90 1.41
CA LEU A 263 21.52 -7.26 2.49
C LEU A 263 20.29 -8.10 2.86
N PRO A 264 19.73 -7.94 4.07
CA PRO A 264 18.47 -8.56 4.43
C PRO A 264 17.38 -8.23 3.43
N ARG A 265 16.63 -9.25 3.02
CA ARG A 265 15.49 -9.07 2.12
C ARG A 265 14.36 -8.32 2.82
N ARG A 266 13.52 -7.70 2.03
CA ARG A 266 12.29 -7.06 2.50
C ARG A 266 11.09 -7.88 2.07
N ASP A 267 10.46 -8.53 3.04
CA ASP A 267 9.27 -9.32 2.79
C ASP A 267 8.04 -8.43 2.85
N VAL A 268 7.20 -8.55 1.85
CA VAL A 268 5.96 -7.80 1.70
C VAL A 268 4.80 -8.76 1.75
N SER A 269 3.78 -8.43 2.53
CA SER A 269 2.57 -9.23 2.69
C SER A 269 1.33 -8.45 2.29
N VAL A 270 0.34 -9.16 1.76
CA VAL A 270 -1.04 -8.71 1.67
C VAL A 270 -1.69 -8.96 3.02
N VAL A 271 -2.26 -7.92 3.61
CA VAL A 271 -2.90 -7.95 4.92
C VAL A 271 -4.36 -7.52 4.79
N TYR A 272 -5.25 -8.22 5.47
CA TYR A 272 -6.68 -7.93 5.43
C TYR A 272 -7.36 -8.38 6.74
N PRO A 273 -8.54 -7.82 7.08
CA PRO A 273 -9.26 -8.21 8.29
C PRO A 273 -9.67 -9.68 8.27
N SER A 274 -9.49 -10.38 9.40
CA SER A 274 -9.97 -11.76 9.58
C SER A 274 -11.49 -11.73 9.73
N ARG A 275 -12.21 -11.88 8.60
CA ARG A 275 -13.66 -11.96 8.57
C ARG A 275 -14.09 -13.35 8.15
N LYS A 276 -15.18 -13.86 8.72
CA LYS A 276 -15.77 -15.13 8.31
C LYS A 276 -16.21 -15.13 6.84
N PHE A 277 -16.58 -13.94 6.33
CA PHE A 277 -16.96 -13.71 4.94
C PHE A 277 -16.22 -12.47 4.44
N LEU A 278 -15.29 -12.66 3.53
CA LEU A 278 -14.67 -11.56 2.78
C LEU A 278 -15.54 -11.24 1.57
N PRO A 279 -15.78 -9.96 1.25
CA PRO A 279 -16.42 -9.54 0.02
C PRO A 279 -15.76 -10.18 -1.20
N THR A 280 -16.57 -10.56 -2.19
CA THR A 280 -16.09 -11.29 -3.38
C THR A 280 -15.03 -10.50 -4.14
N LYS A 281 -15.21 -9.17 -4.27
CA LYS A 281 -14.23 -8.27 -4.89
C LYS A 281 -12.90 -8.26 -4.15
N VAL A 282 -12.95 -8.28 -2.80
CA VAL A 282 -11.76 -8.27 -1.94
C VAL A 282 -10.99 -9.58 -2.09
N ARG A 283 -11.71 -10.71 -2.06
CA ARG A 283 -11.11 -12.04 -2.25
C ARG A 283 -10.46 -12.16 -3.62
N ALA A 284 -11.17 -11.77 -4.68
CA ALA A 284 -10.64 -11.84 -6.04
C ALA A 284 -9.38 -10.97 -6.21
N PHE A 285 -9.35 -9.79 -5.59
CA PHE A 285 -8.18 -8.93 -5.64
C PHE A 285 -6.98 -9.49 -4.86
N ILE A 286 -7.22 -10.08 -3.68
CA ILE A 286 -6.18 -10.76 -2.90
C ILE A 286 -5.60 -11.93 -3.71
N ASP A 287 -6.44 -12.78 -4.28
CA ASP A 287 -5.99 -13.93 -5.06
C ASP A 287 -5.20 -13.50 -6.29
N PHE A 288 -5.67 -12.47 -7.00
CA PHE A 288 -4.96 -11.84 -8.12
C PHE A 288 -3.58 -11.31 -7.68
N LEU A 289 -3.49 -10.55 -6.58
CA LEU A 289 -2.20 -10.02 -6.09
C LEU A 289 -1.22 -11.14 -5.78
N LEU A 290 -1.69 -12.24 -5.18
CA LEU A 290 -0.83 -13.36 -4.80
C LEU A 290 -0.34 -14.15 -6.02
N GLU A 291 -1.15 -14.31 -7.06
CA GLU A 291 -0.74 -14.90 -8.32
C GLU A 291 0.37 -14.05 -8.98
N GLU A 292 0.16 -12.74 -9.06
CA GLU A 292 1.14 -11.80 -9.62
C GLU A 292 2.43 -11.72 -8.80
N GLY A 293 2.33 -11.74 -7.47
CA GLY A 293 3.49 -11.76 -6.58
C GLY A 293 4.35 -13.01 -6.74
N HIS A 294 3.73 -14.17 -6.98
CA HIS A 294 4.45 -15.42 -7.26
C HIS A 294 5.20 -15.37 -8.60
N VAL A 295 4.64 -14.74 -9.62
CA VAL A 295 5.31 -14.56 -10.92
C VAL A 295 6.55 -13.68 -10.75
N ARG A 296 6.40 -12.51 -10.13
CA ARG A 296 7.51 -11.56 -9.91
C ARG A 296 8.62 -12.12 -9.01
N SER A 297 8.27 -12.89 -7.99
CA SER A 297 9.28 -13.53 -7.12
C SER A 297 10.12 -14.57 -7.86
N LYS A 298 9.60 -15.20 -8.90
CA LYS A 298 10.36 -16.12 -9.75
C LYS A 298 11.31 -15.39 -10.72
N GLU A 299 10.89 -14.23 -11.21
CA GLU A 299 11.70 -13.39 -12.11
C GLU A 299 12.87 -12.73 -11.36
N GLU A 300 12.71 -12.44 -10.07
CA GLU A 300 13.77 -11.88 -9.21
C GLU A 300 14.78 -12.90 -8.68
N GLN A 301 14.54 -14.21 -8.83
CA GLN A 301 15.54 -15.21 -8.50
C GLN A 301 16.57 -15.26 -9.62
N PRO A 302 17.86 -14.91 -9.36
CA PRO A 302 18.91 -15.13 -10.37
C PRO A 302 18.92 -16.61 -10.71
N ALA A 303 18.96 -16.92 -12.01
CA ALA A 303 19.17 -18.29 -12.48
C ALA A 303 20.45 -18.80 -11.80
N VAL A 304 20.30 -19.71 -10.83
CA VAL A 304 21.43 -20.42 -10.24
C VAL A 304 22.03 -21.23 -11.38
N SER A 305 23.11 -20.72 -11.98
CA SER A 305 23.90 -21.48 -12.91
C SER A 305 24.52 -22.64 -12.12
N LEU A 306 23.90 -23.83 -12.25
CA LEU A 306 24.50 -25.10 -11.89
C LEU A 306 25.74 -25.27 -12.79
N GLY A 307 26.83 -24.63 -12.41
CA GLY A 307 28.18 -24.95 -12.88
C GLY A 307 28.57 -26.30 -12.30
N ALA A 308 28.18 -27.37 -12.95
CA ALA A 308 28.69 -28.69 -12.68
C ALA A 308 30.19 -28.70 -12.97
N HIS A 309 31.01 -28.54 -11.95
CA HIS A 309 32.41 -29.00 -12.02
C HIS A 309 32.41 -30.53 -11.88
N ALA A 310 32.31 -31.20 -13.02
CA ALA A 310 32.78 -32.56 -13.15
C ALA A 310 34.31 -32.53 -13.07
N VAL A 311 34.87 -32.82 -11.90
CA VAL A 311 36.24 -33.23 -11.80
C VAL A 311 36.29 -34.72 -12.15
N ARG A 312 36.82 -35.05 -13.28
CA ARG A 312 37.29 -36.40 -13.61
C ARG A 312 38.76 -36.50 -13.21
N THR A 313 39.00 -37.56 -12.41
CA THR A 313 40.29 -38.28 -12.17
C THR A 313 41.52 -37.45 -11.93
#